data_57c5dda145341e4d6c5785d2cbbfa552
#
_entry.id   57c5dda145341e4d6c5785d2cbbfa552
#
_cell.length_a   1.000
_cell.length_b   1.000
_cell.length_c   1.000
_cell.angle_alpha   90.00
_cell.angle_beta   90.00
_cell.angle_gamma   90.00
#
_symmetry.space_group_name_H-M   'P 1'
#
loop_
_entity.id
_entity.type
_entity.pdbx_description
1 polymer ?
#
loop_
_entity_poly.entity_id
_entity_poly.type
_entity_poly.pdbx_seq_one_letter_code
_entity_poly.pdbx_strand_id
1 'polypeptide(L)'
;REILKKRPLLFDGGMGTYYKGAPGRECEQANRLDPEGIRAVHRAYLAAGADAIKTNTFGLPRMAAAQDPEWEALADAGWKLAAEAAAGTDAAVFADLGPAPDTEGLSAAQVYTAVVRRFAALGAKNYLFETLSSDTGVLDAVRALHETVPDAFVQVSFAVLPDGYTREGQHCRALVRRMADSGLVDAVGLNCVSAPGAMRTLVQQLGRSE
;
A
#
# COMPACT_ATOMS: atom_id res chain seq x y z
N ARG A 1 15.91 -2.49 -2.70
CA ARG A 1 16.38 -2.10 -4.04
C ARG A 1 17.28 -3.16 -4.69
N GLU A 2 18.26 -3.71 -3.98
CA GLU A 2 19.23 -4.66 -4.56
C GLU A 2 18.60 -5.98 -5.05
N ILE A 3 17.56 -6.49 -4.38
CA ILE A 3 16.84 -7.71 -4.81
C ILE A 3 16.14 -7.48 -6.15
N LEU A 4 15.53 -6.31 -6.34
CA LEU A 4 14.80 -5.96 -7.58
C LEU A 4 15.71 -5.91 -8.82
N LYS A 5 17.01 -5.70 -8.65
CA LYS A 5 17.99 -5.79 -9.75
C LYS A 5 18.23 -7.22 -10.22
N LYS A 6 17.91 -8.21 -9.38
CA LYS A 6 18.20 -9.64 -9.63
C LYS A 6 16.96 -10.43 -10.01
N ARG A 7 15.82 -10.14 -9.39
CA ARG A 7 14.57 -10.85 -9.61
C ARG A 7 13.36 -10.01 -9.13
N PRO A 8 12.15 -10.31 -9.62
CA PRO A 8 10.93 -9.77 -9.06
C PRO A 8 10.77 -10.13 -7.58
N LEU A 9 10.12 -9.25 -6.80
CA LEU A 9 9.62 -9.59 -5.47
C LEU A 9 8.22 -10.21 -5.59
N LEU A 10 8.01 -11.32 -4.90
CA LEU A 10 6.71 -11.91 -4.74
C LEU A 10 6.04 -11.33 -3.49
N PHE A 11 5.01 -10.51 -3.70
CA PHE A 11 4.19 -10.01 -2.60
C PHE A 11 3.18 -11.06 -2.12
N ASP A 12 2.70 -10.87 -0.89
CA ASP A 12 1.51 -11.54 -0.41
C ASP A 12 0.28 -11.16 -1.24
N GLY A 13 -0.82 -11.88 -1.02
CA GLY A 13 -2.12 -11.59 -1.64
C GLY A 13 -2.98 -10.64 -0.80
N GLY A 14 -4.27 -10.56 -1.15
CA GLY A 14 -5.23 -9.72 -0.45
C GLY A 14 -5.58 -10.26 0.93
N MET A 15 -5.37 -9.46 1.98
CA MET A 15 -5.76 -9.79 3.34
C MET A 15 -7.26 -10.03 3.44
N GLY A 16 -8.09 -9.11 2.94
CA GLY A 16 -9.55 -9.18 3.03
C GLY A 16 -10.20 -10.34 2.30
N THR A 17 -9.52 -10.99 1.34
CA THR A 17 -10.02 -12.19 0.66
C THR A 17 -9.64 -13.48 1.38
N TYR A 18 -8.53 -13.48 2.09
CA TYR A 18 -8.02 -14.66 2.79
C TYR A 18 -8.53 -14.73 4.23
N TYR A 19 -8.53 -13.60 4.95
CA TYR A 19 -9.05 -13.52 6.31
C TYR A 19 -10.58 -13.66 6.31
N LYS A 20 -11.08 -14.69 7.01
CA LYS A 20 -12.51 -15.01 7.13
C LYS A 20 -13.12 -14.49 8.42
N GLY A 21 -12.82 -13.23 8.75
CA GLY A 21 -13.33 -12.58 9.96
C GLY A 21 -14.84 -12.35 9.96
N ALA A 22 -15.33 -11.73 11.04
CA ALA A 22 -16.75 -11.48 11.23
C ALA A 22 -17.32 -10.55 10.14
N PRO A 23 -18.47 -10.88 9.52
CA PRO A 23 -19.11 -10.02 8.53
C PRO A 23 -19.44 -8.64 9.09
N GLY A 24 -19.30 -7.61 8.23
CA GLY A 24 -19.70 -6.23 8.56
C GLY A 24 -18.68 -5.44 9.37
N ARG A 25 -17.45 -5.94 9.58
CA ARG A 25 -16.34 -5.21 10.20
C ARG A 25 -15.28 -4.88 9.17
N GLU A 26 -14.65 -3.73 9.32
CA GLU A 26 -13.44 -3.38 8.56
C GLU A 26 -12.34 -4.39 8.90
N CYS A 27 -11.57 -4.81 7.89
CA CYS A 27 -10.52 -5.83 8.07
C CYS A 27 -9.46 -5.38 9.08
N GLU A 28 -9.16 -4.09 9.11
CA GLU A 28 -8.18 -3.47 10.00
C GLU A 28 -8.52 -3.61 11.47
N GLN A 29 -9.82 -3.64 11.83
CA GLN A 29 -10.26 -3.86 13.21
C GLN A 29 -9.80 -5.22 13.76
N ALA A 30 -9.61 -6.21 12.88
CA ALA A 30 -9.10 -7.52 13.25
C ALA A 30 -7.66 -7.46 13.81
N ASN A 31 -6.88 -6.43 13.50
CA ASN A 31 -5.56 -6.24 14.10
C ASN A 31 -5.60 -6.21 15.63
N ARG A 32 -6.72 -5.77 16.21
CA ARG A 32 -6.93 -5.72 17.66
C ARG A 32 -7.90 -6.78 18.17
N LEU A 33 -8.90 -7.14 17.38
CA LEU A 33 -9.99 -8.05 17.80
C LEU A 33 -9.67 -9.53 17.57
N ASP A 34 -8.83 -9.82 16.56
CA ASP A 34 -8.38 -11.17 16.21
C ASP A 34 -6.92 -11.15 15.70
N PRO A 35 -5.97 -10.73 16.54
CA PRO A 35 -4.57 -10.61 16.14
C PRO A 35 -3.96 -11.94 15.69
N GLU A 36 -4.40 -13.06 16.24
CA GLU A 36 -3.91 -14.37 15.83
C GLU A 36 -4.39 -14.77 14.43
N GLY A 37 -5.65 -14.42 14.07
CA GLY A 37 -6.16 -14.64 12.73
C GLY A 37 -5.36 -13.85 11.68
N ILE A 38 -5.06 -12.56 11.95
CA ILE A 38 -4.23 -11.74 11.05
C ILE A 38 -2.80 -12.28 10.98
N ARG A 39 -2.18 -12.64 12.11
CA ARG A 39 -0.84 -13.23 12.15
C ARG A 39 -0.77 -14.55 11.38
N ALA A 40 -1.80 -15.38 11.47
CA ALA A 40 -1.89 -16.63 10.74
C ALA A 40 -1.90 -16.41 9.22
N VAL A 41 -2.61 -15.37 8.73
CA VAL A 41 -2.61 -15.00 7.31
C VAL A 41 -1.21 -14.58 6.85
N HIS A 42 -0.54 -13.68 7.59
CA HIS A 42 0.84 -13.27 7.26
C HIS A 42 1.79 -14.49 7.19
N ARG A 43 1.74 -15.37 8.19
CA ARG A 43 2.56 -16.59 8.22
C ARG A 43 2.26 -17.53 7.07
N ALA A 44 1.00 -17.67 6.67
CA ALA A 44 0.62 -18.50 5.55
C ALA A 44 1.22 -18.00 4.22
N TYR A 45 1.21 -16.69 3.99
CA TYR A 45 1.84 -16.09 2.81
C TYR A 45 3.37 -16.24 2.84
N LEU A 46 4.00 -16.03 3.98
CA LEU A 46 5.44 -16.25 4.14
C LEU A 46 5.82 -17.72 3.90
N ALA A 47 5.06 -18.65 4.45
CA ALA A 47 5.27 -20.08 4.22
C ALA A 47 5.05 -20.50 2.75
N ALA A 48 4.20 -19.79 2.02
CA ALA A 48 4.01 -19.95 0.59
C ALA A 48 5.13 -19.31 -0.27
N GLY A 49 6.10 -18.65 0.35
CA GLY A 49 7.27 -18.08 -0.33
C GLY A 49 7.15 -16.62 -0.70
N ALA A 50 6.28 -15.84 -0.04
CA ALA A 50 6.25 -14.39 -0.23
C ALA A 50 7.56 -13.74 0.23
N ASP A 51 8.13 -12.89 -0.62
CA ASP A 51 9.33 -12.08 -0.34
C ASP A 51 9.00 -10.78 0.41
N ALA A 52 7.74 -10.37 0.32
CA ALA A 52 7.23 -9.17 0.96
C ALA A 52 5.80 -9.39 1.43
N ILE A 53 5.48 -8.88 2.61
CA ILE A 53 4.12 -8.83 3.14
C ILE A 53 3.70 -7.40 3.40
N LYS A 54 2.40 -7.14 3.25
CA LYS A 54 1.76 -5.85 3.53
C LYS A 54 1.13 -5.88 4.91
N THR A 55 1.19 -4.77 5.62
CA THR A 55 0.40 -4.64 6.85
C THR A 55 -1.10 -4.69 6.54
N ASN A 56 -1.91 -5.14 7.49
CA ASN A 56 -3.38 -5.09 7.36
C ASN A 56 -3.89 -3.68 7.71
N THR A 57 -3.61 -2.70 6.83
CA THR A 57 -3.82 -1.27 7.12
C THR A 57 -4.29 -0.46 5.91
N PHE A 58 -4.77 -1.15 4.88
CA PHE A 58 -5.26 -0.54 3.62
C PHE A 58 -6.30 0.58 3.85
N GLY A 59 -7.23 0.40 4.77
CA GLY A 59 -8.31 1.34 5.05
C GLY A 59 -7.92 2.52 5.94
N LEU A 60 -6.72 2.55 6.52
CA LEU A 60 -6.33 3.58 7.49
C LEU A 60 -6.37 5.01 6.95
N PRO A 61 -5.98 5.31 5.69
CA PRO A 61 -6.12 6.68 5.19
C PRO A 61 -7.58 7.16 5.19
N ARG A 62 -8.54 6.29 4.89
CA ARG A 62 -9.97 6.62 4.96
C ARG A 62 -10.42 6.84 6.40
N MET A 63 -9.96 6.03 7.35
CA MET A 63 -10.25 6.19 8.78
C MET A 63 -9.65 7.49 9.33
N ALA A 64 -8.40 7.80 8.98
CA ALA A 64 -7.75 9.03 9.37
C ALA A 64 -8.46 10.28 8.79
N ALA A 65 -8.90 10.21 7.53
CA ALA A 65 -9.70 11.27 6.90
C ALA A 65 -11.04 11.48 7.62
N ALA A 66 -11.66 10.39 8.10
CA ALA A 66 -12.89 10.44 8.91
C ALA A 66 -12.63 10.83 10.38
N GLN A 67 -11.38 11.11 10.75
CA GLN A 67 -10.97 11.40 12.14
C GLN A 67 -11.38 10.29 13.14
N ASP A 68 -11.38 9.04 12.70
CA ASP A 68 -11.65 7.89 13.55
C ASP A 68 -10.57 7.81 14.65
N PRO A 69 -10.93 7.84 15.93
CA PRO A 69 -9.95 7.86 17.02
C PRO A 69 -9.13 6.56 17.13
N GLU A 70 -9.54 5.48 16.48
CA GLU A 70 -8.84 4.20 16.55
C GLU A 70 -7.75 4.01 15.49
N TRP A 71 -7.69 4.88 14.44
CA TRP A 71 -6.82 4.63 13.29
C TRP A 71 -5.34 4.47 13.67
N GLU A 72 -4.82 5.25 14.62
CA GLU A 72 -3.42 5.13 15.07
C GLU A 72 -3.16 3.81 15.78
N ALA A 73 -4.07 3.41 16.67
CA ALA A 73 -3.94 2.14 17.39
C ALA A 73 -4.04 0.93 16.45
N LEU A 74 -4.82 1.04 15.37
CA LEU A 74 -4.91 0.02 14.32
C LEU A 74 -3.64 -0.01 13.44
N ALA A 75 -3.01 1.15 13.18
CA ALA A 75 -1.71 1.22 12.52
C ALA A 75 -0.63 0.48 13.32
N ASP A 76 -0.55 0.78 14.63
CA ASP A 76 0.40 0.16 15.54
C ASP A 76 0.24 -1.36 15.59
N ALA A 77 -1.00 -1.80 15.77
CA ALA A 77 -1.30 -3.23 15.82
C ALA A 77 -0.99 -3.93 14.50
N GLY A 78 -1.40 -3.35 13.36
CA GLY A 78 -1.14 -3.92 12.04
C GLY A 78 0.35 -4.01 11.73
N TRP A 79 1.12 -2.95 12.02
CA TRP A 79 2.57 -2.97 11.88
C TRP A 79 3.23 -4.05 12.74
N LYS A 80 2.88 -4.09 14.02
CA LYS A 80 3.41 -5.07 14.97
C LYS A 80 3.18 -6.50 14.50
N LEU A 81 1.95 -6.83 14.08
CA LEU A 81 1.60 -8.19 13.64
C LEU A 81 2.40 -8.62 12.41
N ALA A 82 2.55 -7.74 11.42
CA ALA A 82 3.33 -8.02 10.21
C ALA A 82 4.83 -8.15 10.54
N ALA A 83 5.37 -7.24 11.35
CA ALA A 83 6.79 -7.28 11.76
C ALA A 83 7.11 -8.53 12.58
N GLU A 84 6.25 -8.94 13.51
CA GLU A 84 6.41 -10.18 14.28
C GLU A 84 6.31 -11.43 13.38
N ALA A 85 5.41 -11.42 12.39
CA ALA A 85 5.27 -12.54 11.47
C ALA A 85 6.51 -12.70 10.57
N ALA A 86 7.12 -11.59 10.14
CA ALA A 86 8.32 -11.57 9.30
C ALA A 86 9.62 -11.78 10.10
N ALA A 87 9.59 -11.71 11.44
CA ALA A 87 10.77 -11.83 12.28
C ALA A 87 11.50 -13.16 12.04
N GLY A 88 12.82 -13.08 11.81
CA GLY A 88 13.65 -14.25 11.49
C GLY A 88 13.55 -14.75 10.05
N THR A 89 12.88 -14.02 9.17
CA THR A 89 12.85 -14.25 7.72
C THR A 89 13.54 -13.12 6.97
N ASP A 90 13.80 -13.30 5.67
CA ASP A 90 14.32 -12.26 4.77
C ASP A 90 13.19 -11.41 4.14
N ALA A 91 11.96 -11.64 4.53
CA ALA A 91 10.81 -10.95 3.93
C ALA A 91 10.74 -9.49 4.35
N ALA A 92 10.44 -8.62 3.39
CA ALA A 92 10.21 -7.21 3.65
C ALA A 92 8.78 -6.95 4.14
N VAL A 93 8.62 -6.05 5.10
CA VAL A 93 7.30 -5.56 5.55
C VAL A 93 7.03 -4.21 4.93
N PHE A 94 5.88 -4.05 4.29
CA PHE A 94 5.40 -2.81 3.69
C PHE A 94 4.24 -2.23 4.52
N ALA A 95 4.36 -0.97 4.89
CA ALA A 95 3.21 -0.19 5.36
C ALA A 95 2.25 0.01 4.19
N ASP A 96 1.06 -0.52 4.30
CA ASP A 96 0.05 -0.54 3.23
C ASP A 96 -0.97 0.57 3.41
N LEU A 97 -1.10 1.42 2.38
CA LEU A 97 -1.96 2.59 2.35
C LEU A 97 -2.88 2.56 1.12
N GLY A 98 -4.17 2.42 1.35
CA GLY A 98 -5.18 2.58 0.31
C GLY A 98 -5.51 4.06 0.02
N PRO A 99 -6.56 4.32 -0.76
CA PRO A 99 -6.96 5.67 -1.12
C PRO A 99 -7.34 6.54 0.08
N ALA A 100 -6.84 7.79 0.09
CA ALA A 100 -7.26 8.83 1.01
C ALA A 100 -8.26 9.76 0.32
N PRO A 101 -9.48 9.91 0.83
CA PRO A 101 -10.40 10.91 0.30
C PRO A 101 -10.01 12.32 0.75
N ASP A 102 -10.30 13.32 -0.09
CA ASP A 102 -10.42 14.69 0.40
C ASP A 102 -11.72 14.84 1.19
N THR A 103 -11.65 15.52 2.33
CA THR A 103 -12.80 15.80 3.19
C THR A 103 -12.86 17.29 3.54
N GLU A 104 -13.99 17.76 4.06
CA GLU A 104 -14.04 19.10 4.64
C GLU A 104 -13.04 19.21 5.80
N GLY A 105 -12.00 20.01 5.61
CA GLY A 105 -10.96 20.28 6.64
C GLY A 105 -9.68 19.45 6.55
N LEU A 106 -9.65 18.33 5.82
CA LEU A 106 -8.43 17.54 5.61
C LEU A 106 -8.26 17.18 4.13
N SER A 107 -7.15 17.61 3.54
CA SER A 107 -6.75 17.16 2.20
C SER A 107 -6.15 15.76 2.22
N ALA A 108 -6.21 15.04 1.09
CA ALA A 108 -5.54 13.75 0.94
C ALA A 108 -4.05 13.83 1.28
N ALA A 109 -3.37 14.95 0.96
CA ALA A 109 -1.97 15.17 1.32
C ALA A 109 -1.75 15.19 2.84
N GLN A 110 -2.62 15.85 3.60
CA GLN A 110 -2.54 15.89 5.07
C GLN A 110 -2.81 14.51 5.67
N VAL A 111 -3.81 13.81 5.16
CA VAL A 111 -4.16 12.44 5.59
C VAL A 111 -2.99 11.49 5.36
N TYR A 112 -2.48 11.41 4.13
CA TYR A 112 -1.33 10.55 3.83
C TYR A 112 -0.10 10.91 4.66
N THR A 113 0.17 12.22 4.83
CA THR A 113 1.30 12.67 5.65
C THR A 113 1.19 12.21 7.10
N ALA A 114 -0.01 12.27 7.69
CA ALA A 114 -0.24 11.76 9.05
C ALA A 114 0.03 10.25 9.12
N VAL A 115 -0.51 9.47 8.18
CA VAL A 115 -0.36 8.01 8.17
C VAL A 115 1.10 7.59 7.93
N VAL A 116 1.81 8.18 6.96
CA VAL A 116 3.24 7.81 6.72
C VAL A 116 4.13 8.18 7.90
N ARG A 117 3.88 9.31 8.58
CA ARG A 117 4.61 9.69 9.79
C ARG A 117 4.38 8.71 10.94
N ARG A 118 3.14 8.21 11.09
CA ARG A 118 2.86 7.16 12.08
C ARG A 118 3.71 5.93 11.82
N PHE A 119 3.71 5.41 10.61
CA PHE A 119 4.53 4.25 10.25
C PHE A 119 6.03 4.53 10.35
N ALA A 120 6.49 5.74 10.01
CA ALA A 120 7.89 6.14 10.22
C ALA A 120 8.29 6.05 11.70
N ALA A 121 7.43 6.52 12.60
CA ALA A 121 7.65 6.42 14.04
C ALA A 121 7.69 4.95 14.54
N LEU A 122 7.01 4.03 13.85
CA LEU A 122 7.05 2.58 14.11
C LEU A 122 8.27 1.89 13.50
N GLY A 123 9.11 2.63 12.75
CA GLY A 123 10.32 2.10 12.13
C GLY A 123 10.12 1.51 10.73
N ALA A 124 8.99 1.77 10.08
CA ALA A 124 8.76 1.33 8.72
C ALA A 124 9.79 1.93 7.74
N LYS A 125 10.25 1.09 6.81
CA LYS A 125 11.20 1.46 5.76
C LYS A 125 10.64 1.27 4.36
N ASN A 126 9.58 0.49 4.21
CA ASN A 126 8.94 0.25 2.93
C ASN A 126 7.47 0.66 3.00
N TYR A 127 7.01 1.36 1.97
CA TYR A 127 5.67 1.92 1.89
C TYR A 127 5.04 1.55 0.56
N LEU A 128 3.79 1.13 0.60
CA LEU A 128 2.97 0.86 -0.56
C LEU A 128 1.71 1.70 -0.52
N PHE A 129 1.56 2.58 -1.49
CA PHE A 129 0.29 3.22 -1.81
C PHE A 129 -0.38 2.39 -2.90
N GLU A 130 -1.48 1.74 -2.59
CA GLU A 130 -2.10 0.82 -3.55
C GLU A 130 -3.57 1.12 -3.86
N THR A 131 -4.02 0.61 -5.01
CA THR A 131 -5.43 0.70 -5.46
C THR A 131 -5.91 2.14 -5.65
N LEU A 132 -4.99 3.03 -5.99
CA LEU A 132 -5.29 4.45 -6.13
C LEU A 132 -6.04 4.74 -7.45
N SER A 133 -7.03 5.63 -7.39
CA SER A 133 -7.71 6.19 -8.58
C SER A 133 -7.14 7.55 -9.01
N SER A 134 -6.34 8.17 -8.13
CA SER A 134 -5.69 9.47 -8.32
C SER A 134 -4.35 9.48 -7.60
N ASP A 135 -3.46 10.38 -8.00
CA ASP A 135 -2.19 10.65 -7.33
C ASP A 135 -2.25 11.85 -6.37
N THR A 136 -3.44 12.39 -6.13
CA THR A 136 -3.67 13.54 -5.26
C THR A 136 -3.08 13.31 -3.87
N GLY A 137 -2.19 14.20 -3.44
CA GLY A 137 -1.57 14.19 -2.12
C GLY A 137 -0.45 13.16 -1.91
N VAL A 138 -0.25 12.20 -2.84
CA VAL A 138 0.75 11.14 -2.68
C VAL A 138 2.16 11.71 -2.66
N LEU A 139 2.55 12.52 -3.64
CA LEU A 139 3.91 13.07 -3.72
C LEU A 139 4.23 14.02 -2.56
N ASP A 140 3.25 14.74 -2.03
CA ASP A 140 3.44 15.60 -0.87
C ASP A 140 3.74 14.78 0.39
N ALA A 141 3.00 13.70 0.59
CA ALA A 141 3.26 12.77 1.68
C ALA A 141 4.62 12.05 1.54
N VAL A 142 5.01 11.68 0.32
CA VAL A 142 6.31 11.04 0.07
C VAL A 142 7.46 12.01 0.32
N ARG A 143 7.34 13.30 -0.04
CA ARG A 143 8.34 14.32 0.34
C ARG A 143 8.49 14.41 1.85
N ALA A 144 7.37 14.54 2.58
CA ALA A 144 7.38 14.60 4.04
C ALA A 144 7.93 13.30 4.68
N LEU A 145 7.71 12.14 4.04
CA LEU A 145 8.30 10.88 4.47
C LEU A 145 9.83 10.89 4.32
N HIS A 146 10.35 11.32 3.17
CA HIS A 146 11.80 11.37 2.93
C HIS A 146 12.54 12.38 3.82
N GLU A 147 11.87 13.40 4.36
CA GLU A 147 12.44 14.26 5.40
C GLU A 147 12.76 13.49 6.69
N THR A 148 11.95 12.48 7.02
CA THR A 148 12.09 11.68 8.25
C THR A 148 12.82 10.37 8.02
N VAL A 149 12.57 9.73 6.87
CA VAL A 149 13.13 8.43 6.46
C VAL A 149 13.71 8.58 5.04
N PRO A 150 14.93 9.17 4.89
CA PRO A 150 15.50 9.49 3.57
C PRO A 150 15.72 8.26 2.67
N ASP A 151 15.92 7.10 3.26
CA ASP A 151 16.16 5.81 2.59
C ASP A 151 14.89 4.98 2.41
N ALA A 152 13.71 5.52 2.70
CA ALA A 152 12.45 4.81 2.53
C ALA A 152 12.30 4.28 1.10
N PHE A 153 11.83 3.05 0.97
CA PHE A 153 11.39 2.49 -0.31
C PHE A 153 9.91 2.78 -0.48
N VAL A 154 9.55 3.43 -1.58
CA VAL A 154 8.16 3.81 -1.88
C VAL A 154 7.70 3.19 -3.17
N GLN A 155 6.62 2.44 -3.11
CA GLN A 155 5.89 1.91 -4.25
C GLN A 155 4.51 2.55 -4.34
N VAL A 156 4.11 2.94 -5.56
CA VAL A 156 2.76 3.48 -5.83
C VAL A 156 2.08 2.61 -6.88
N SER A 157 0.82 2.24 -6.66
CA SER A 157 0.07 1.35 -7.53
C SER A 157 -1.36 1.86 -7.76
N PHE A 158 -1.77 1.87 -9.02
CA PHE A 158 -3.05 2.42 -9.46
C PHE A 158 -4.05 1.33 -9.85
N ALA A 159 -5.31 1.53 -9.46
CA ALA A 159 -6.45 0.70 -9.88
C ALA A 159 -7.00 1.21 -11.20
N VAL A 160 -6.79 0.43 -12.27
CA VAL A 160 -7.06 0.83 -13.64
C VAL A 160 -8.02 -0.14 -14.32
N LEU A 161 -9.04 0.38 -14.96
CA LEU A 161 -9.98 -0.38 -15.78
C LEU A 161 -9.29 -0.92 -17.05
N PRO A 162 -9.85 -1.92 -17.73
CA PRO A 162 -9.24 -2.50 -18.93
C PRO A 162 -8.99 -1.53 -20.07
N ASP A 163 -9.67 -0.40 -20.10
CA ASP A 163 -9.46 0.71 -21.07
C ASP A 163 -8.28 1.62 -20.77
N GLY A 164 -7.61 1.40 -19.62
CA GLY A 164 -6.45 2.18 -19.19
C GLY A 164 -6.78 3.39 -18.31
N TYR A 165 -8.04 3.58 -17.93
CA TYR A 165 -8.47 4.70 -17.09
C TYR A 165 -8.78 4.25 -15.66
N THR A 166 -8.52 5.12 -14.70
CA THR A 166 -9.00 4.97 -13.34
C THR A 166 -10.48 5.37 -13.25
N ARG A 167 -11.13 5.07 -12.12
CA ARG A 167 -12.52 5.50 -11.87
C ARG A 167 -12.69 7.03 -11.85
N GLU A 168 -11.62 7.77 -11.59
CA GLU A 168 -11.59 9.24 -11.63
C GLU A 168 -11.22 9.79 -13.03
N GLY A 169 -11.16 8.93 -14.05
CA GLY A 169 -10.93 9.33 -15.43
C GLY A 169 -9.48 9.70 -15.75
N GLN A 170 -8.52 9.32 -14.91
CA GLN A 170 -7.10 9.53 -15.19
C GLN A 170 -6.51 8.34 -15.95
N HIS A 171 -5.76 8.61 -17.02
CA HIS A 171 -5.12 7.56 -17.80
C HIS A 171 -3.84 7.05 -17.12
N CYS A 172 -3.67 5.72 -17.04
CA CYS A 172 -2.56 5.08 -16.32
C CYS A 172 -1.16 5.55 -16.77
N ARG A 173 -0.95 5.80 -18.07
CA ARG A 173 0.34 6.32 -18.54
C ARG A 173 0.70 7.68 -17.94
N ALA A 174 -0.28 8.57 -17.80
CA ALA A 174 -0.06 9.89 -17.21
C ALA A 174 0.30 9.78 -15.73
N LEU A 175 -0.43 8.92 -14.99
CA LEU A 175 -0.17 8.64 -13.58
C LEU A 175 1.23 8.04 -13.37
N VAL A 176 1.55 6.99 -14.12
CA VAL A 176 2.86 6.31 -14.03
C VAL A 176 3.99 7.28 -14.35
N ARG A 177 3.84 8.10 -15.40
CA ARG A 177 4.84 9.07 -15.81
C ARG A 177 5.05 10.14 -14.73
N ARG A 178 3.98 10.72 -14.18
CA ARG A 178 4.11 11.71 -13.09
C ARG A 178 4.86 11.16 -11.88
N MET A 179 4.56 9.91 -11.49
CA MET A 179 5.27 9.26 -10.40
C MET A 179 6.75 9.03 -10.73
N ALA A 180 7.05 8.50 -11.91
CA ALA A 180 8.43 8.27 -12.35
C ALA A 180 9.23 9.56 -12.49
N ASP A 181 8.67 10.59 -13.12
CA ASP A 181 9.32 11.89 -13.34
C ASP A 181 9.57 12.65 -12.03
N SER A 182 8.85 12.32 -10.96
CA SER A 182 9.04 12.94 -9.64
C SER A 182 10.41 12.64 -9.01
N GLY A 183 11.00 11.50 -9.33
CA GLY A 183 12.21 11.00 -8.67
C GLY A 183 12.05 10.62 -7.19
N LEU A 184 10.81 10.62 -6.68
CA LEU A 184 10.51 10.39 -5.26
C LEU A 184 10.07 8.96 -4.96
N VAL A 185 9.65 8.20 -5.97
CA VAL A 185 9.16 6.83 -5.81
C VAL A 185 10.11 5.83 -6.45
N ASP A 186 10.26 4.65 -5.84
CA ASP A 186 11.15 3.60 -6.29
C ASP A 186 10.51 2.66 -7.31
N ALA A 187 9.20 2.48 -7.22
CA ALA A 187 8.44 1.64 -8.12
C ALA A 187 7.03 2.18 -8.33
N VAL A 188 6.54 2.04 -9.55
CA VAL A 188 5.17 2.40 -9.90
C VAL A 188 4.53 1.29 -10.72
N GLY A 189 3.25 1.02 -10.48
CA GLY A 189 2.56 -0.07 -11.15
C GLY A 189 1.05 0.02 -11.11
N LEU A 190 0.43 -1.10 -11.42
CA LEU A 190 -1.03 -1.27 -11.47
C LEU A 190 -1.43 -2.46 -10.60
N ASN A 191 -2.59 -2.38 -9.96
CA ASN A 191 -3.14 -3.49 -9.18
C ASN A 191 -4.67 -3.50 -9.19
N CYS A 192 -5.25 -4.55 -8.59
CA CYS A 192 -6.69 -4.69 -8.36
C CYS A 192 -7.53 -4.73 -9.66
N VAL A 193 -8.61 -4.07 -9.73
CA VAL A 193 -9.72 -3.90 -10.68
C VAL A 193 -9.70 -4.70 -12.00
N SER A 194 -8.60 -4.74 -12.71
CA SER A 194 -8.49 -5.45 -14.00
C SER A 194 -8.12 -6.92 -13.83
N ALA A 195 -8.77 -7.79 -14.62
CA ALA A 195 -8.43 -9.21 -14.69
C ALA A 195 -6.99 -9.42 -15.24
N PRO A 196 -6.33 -10.55 -14.94
CA PRO A 196 -4.93 -10.79 -15.31
C PRO A 196 -4.60 -10.58 -16.79
N GLY A 197 -5.52 -10.94 -17.70
CA GLY A 197 -5.33 -10.74 -19.14
C GLY A 197 -5.29 -9.26 -19.53
N ALA A 198 -6.22 -8.45 -19.03
CA ALA A 198 -6.24 -7.02 -19.25
C ALA A 198 -5.03 -6.33 -18.60
N MET A 199 -4.69 -6.72 -17.37
CA MET A 199 -3.51 -6.21 -16.66
C MET A 199 -2.21 -6.44 -17.44
N ARG A 200 -2.05 -7.64 -18.02
CA ARG A 200 -0.90 -7.96 -18.87
C ARG A 200 -0.79 -7.00 -20.05
N THR A 201 -1.91 -6.72 -20.73
CA THR A 201 -1.96 -5.79 -21.87
C THR A 201 -1.58 -4.38 -21.46
N LEU A 202 -2.14 -3.89 -20.33
CA LEU A 202 -1.84 -2.57 -19.80
C LEU A 202 -0.35 -2.42 -19.46
N VAL A 203 0.23 -3.39 -18.75
CA VAL A 203 1.66 -3.37 -18.38
C VAL A 203 2.56 -3.39 -19.62
N GLN A 204 2.23 -4.20 -20.64
CA GLN A 204 2.97 -4.21 -21.90
C GLN A 204 2.90 -2.87 -22.65
N GLN A 205 1.78 -2.16 -22.53
CA GLN A 205 1.63 -0.82 -23.12
C GLN A 205 2.45 0.25 -22.38
N LEU A 206 2.59 0.13 -21.05
CA LEU A 206 3.43 1.02 -20.25
C LEU A 206 4.92 0.85 -20.57
N GLY A 207 5.38 -0.38 -20.76
CA GLY A 207 6.79 -0.68 -21.08
C GLY A 207 7.23 -0.35 -22.52
N ARG A 208 6.31 0.09 -23.38
CA ARG A 208 6.60 0.51 -24.76
C ARG A 208 6.68 2.03 -24.96
N SER A 209 6.53 2.82 -23.91
CA SER A 209 6.76 4.27 -23.98
C SER A 209 8.27 4.53 -23.90
N GLU A 210 8.87 4.87 -25.04
CA GLU A 210 10.20 5.47 -25.16
C GLU A 210 10.27 6.81 -24.43
#